data_262201abe5be94831266d77923c4191b
#
_entry.id   262201abe5be94831266d77923c4191b
#
_cell.length_a   1.000
_cell.length_b   1.000
_cell.length_c   1.000
_cell.angle_alpha   90.00
_cell.angle_beta   90.00
_cell.angle_gamma   90.00
#
_symmetry.space_group_name_H-M   'P 1'
#
loop_
_entity.id
_entity.type
_entity.pdbx_description
1 polymer ?
#
loop_
_entity_poly.entity_id
_entity_poly.type
_entity_poly.pdbx_seq_one_letter_code
_entity_poly.pdbx_strand_id
1 'polypeptide(L)'
;LALAILDRDRRRRRRKRRLVYSLVFILIVTGFVWFLKQRSTTTIMVVTHAEVEAGVENPGLSPEGRIRANELLRVLGDVNVTGGLDAVFATRWRRTQETAEPLSYLVNKPLQIIDPAEPGKVYELLQEDYKGKVVLLVVDPDDVQPLVAKFEGSEGLTPIANREHDSIYILSLPWFGKERTLQLRYGRPYIGPQPDAVE
;
A
#
# COMPACT_ATOMS: atom_id res chain seq x y z
N LEU A 1 -70.34 5.30 12.86
CA LEU A 1 -69.17 5.81 13.66
C LEU A 1 -68.17 4.72 13.92
N ALA A 2 -68.53 3.50 14.37
CA ALA A 2 -67.60 2.40 14.70
C ALA A 2 -66.76 1.92 13.50
N LEU A 3 -67.33 1.81 12.29
CA LEU A 3 -66.62 1.41 11.07
C LEU A 3 -65.48 2.40 10.68
N ALA A 4 -65.73 3.69 10.89
CA ALA A 4 -64.70 4.73 10.58
C ALA A 4 -63.50 4.69 11.54
N ILE A 5 -63.70 4.30 12.79
CA ILE A 5 -62.64 4.14 13.80
C ILE A 5 -61.79 2.91 13.47
N LEU A 6 -62.41 1.79 13.11
CA LEU A 6 -61.71 0.56 12.70
C LEU A 6 -60.85 0.75 11.44
N ASP A 7 -61.31 1.55 10.48
CA ASP A 7 -60.56 1.83 9.25
C ASP A 7 -59.37 2.76 9.51
N ARG A 8 -59.48 3.73 10.43
CA ARG A 8 -58.36 4.58 10.89
C ARG A 8 -57.25 3.76 11.56
N ASP A 9 -57.61 2.78 12.40
CA ASP A 9 -56.63 1.95 13.09
C ASP A 9 -55.93 0.99 12.11
N ARG A 10 -56.67 0.44 11.15
CA ARG A 10 -56.07 -0.39 10.09
C ARG A 10 -55.08 0.43 9.22
N ARG A 11 -55.42 1.68 8.85
CA ARG A 11 -54.52 2.57 8.09
C ARG A 11 -53.27 2.97 8.91
N ARG A 12 -53.43 3.26 10.22
CA ARG A 12 -52.31 3.54 11.12
C ARG A 12 -51.37 2.34 11.26
N ARG A 13 -51.89 1.12 11.43
CA ARG A 13 -51.12 -0.11 11.51
C ARG A 13 -50.35 -0.40 10.20
N ARG A 14 -51.00 -0.17 9.05
CA ARG A 14 -50.34 -0.32 7.72
C ARG A 14 -49.21 0.72 7.52
N ARG A 15 -49.40 1.98 7.93
CA ARG A 15 -48.36 3.02 7.88
C ARG A 15 -47.21 2.69 8.81
N LYS A 16 -47.44 2.27 10.05
CA LYS A 16 -46.42 1.85 10.99
C LYS A 16 -45.60 0.66 10.44
N ARG A 17 -46.28 -0.35 9.89
CA ARG A 17 -45.59 -1.50 9.27
C ARG A 17 -44.72 -1.06 8.08
N ARG A 18 -45.19 -0.19 7.20
CA ARG A 18 -44.43 0.35 6.09
C ARG A 18 -43.19 1.13 6.58
N LEU A 19 -43.32 1.96 7.60
CA LEU A 19 -42.21 2.68 8.22
C LEU A 19 -41.18 1.72 8.83
N VAL A 20 -41.66 0.68 9.54
CA VAL A 20 -40.78 -0.33 10.11
C VAL A 20 -40.00 -1.07 9.00
N TYR A 21 -40.70 -1.50 7.95
CA TYR A 21 -40.02 -2.16 6.82
C TYR A 21 -39.04 -1.25 6.10
N SER A 22 -39.36 0.05 5.92
CA SER A 22 -38.41 1.01 5.35
C SER A 22 -37.19 1.22 6.22
N LEU A 23 -37.35 1.31 7.54
CA LEU A 23 -36.26 1.43 8.49
C LEU A 23 -35.36 0.17 8.48
N VAL A 24 -35.97 -1.02 8.50
CA VAL A 24 -35.24 -2.29 8.41
C VAL A 24 -34.48 -2.38 7.09
N PHE A 25 -35.11 -2.00 5.98
CA PHE A 25 -34.45 -1.98 4.67
C PHE A 25 -33.24 -1.02 4.66
N ILE A 26 -33.39 0.20 5.18
CA ILE A 26 -32.30 1.17 5.28
C ILE A 26 -31.16 0.60 6.14
N LEU A 27 -31.46 -0.02 7.29
CA LEU A 27 -30.45 -0.65 8.14
C LEU A 27 -29.71 -1.77 7.42
N ILE A 28 -30.43 -2.62 6.68
CA ILE A 28 -29.82 -3.70 5.90
C ILE A 28 -28.91 -3.13 4.80
N VAL A 29 -29.39 -2.13 4.05
CA VAL A 29 -28.61 -1.48 2.99
C VAL A 29 -27.39 -0.78 3.57
N THR A 30 -27.54 -0.03 4.65
CA THR A 30 -26.42 0.65 5.32
C THR A 30 -25.39 -0.35 5.86
N GLY A 31 -25.86 -1.42 6.50
CA GLY A 31 -25.01 -2.50 6.97
C GLY A 31 -24.29 -3.23 5.83
N PHE A 32 -24.97 -3.45 4.71
CA PHE A 32 -24.39 -4.07 3.52
C PHE A 32 -23.33 -3.17 2.85
N VAL A 33 -23.61 -1.87 2.72
CA VAL A 33 -22.63 -0.89 2.20
C VAL A 33 -21.42 -0.78 3.12
N TRP A 34 -21.63 -0.76 4.43
CA TRP A 34 -20.54 -0.80 5.42
C TRP A 34 -19.72 -2.08 5.30
N PHE A 35 -20.37 -3.23 5.18
CA PHE A 35 -19.73 -4.53 4.98
C PHE A 35 -18.91 -4.58 3.67
N LEU A 36 -19.41 -4.00 2.57
CA LEU A 36 -18.66 -3.93 1.32
C LEU A 36 -17.43 -3.02 1.43
N LYS A 37 -17.51 -1.91 2.15
CA LYS A 37 -16.35 -1.04 2.43
C LYS A 37 -15.26 -1.74 3.24
N GLN A 38 -15.61 -2.69 4.09
CA GLN A 38 -14.66 -3.49 4.86
C GLN A 38 -13.87 -4.50 4.01
N ARG A 39 -14.29 -4.77 2.76
CA ARG A 39 -13.70 -5.77 1.87
C ARG A 39 -12.68 -5.20 0.90
N SER A 40 -12.02 -4.10 1.23
CA SER A 40 -10.99 -3.54 0.38
C SER A 40 -9.66 -4.28 0.55
N THR A 41 -8.99 -4.55 -0.58
CA THR A 41 -7.63 -5.09 -0.61
C THR A 41 -6.65 -3.96 -0.35
N THR A 42 -5.75 -4.12 0.60
CA THR A 42 -4.62 -3.21 0.78
C THR A 42 -3.51 -3.63 -0.17
N THR A 43 -2.98 -2.69 -0.93
CA THR A 43 -1.84 -2.93 -1.82
C THR A 43 -0.62 -2.21 -1.28
N ILE A 44 0.45 -2.96 -1.02
CA ILE A 44 1.71 -2.43 -0.51
C ILE A 44 2.76 -2.65 -1.59
N MET A 45 3.40 -1.57 -2.02
CA MET A 45 4.53 -1.62 -2.94
C MET A 45 5.80 -1.40 -2.13
N VAL A 46 6.68 -2.39 -2.07
CA VAL A 46 7.98 -2.28 -1.40
C VAL A 46 9.04 -2.15 -2.47
N VAL A 47 9.86 -1.11 -2.37
CA VAL A 47 10.93 -0.80 -3.32
C VAL A 47 12.20 -0.51 -2.54
N THR A 48 13.34 -0.95 -3.08
CA THR A 48 14.65 -0.59 -2.54
C THR A 48 15.04 0.82 -2.97
N HIS A 49 15.87 1.50 -2.16
CA HIS A 49 16.44 2.78 -2.57
C HIS A 49 17.26 2.64 -3.86
N ALA A 50 17.36 3.71 -4.63
CA ALA A 50 18.20 3.78 -5.82
C ALA A 50 19.71 3.86 -5.48
N GLU A 51 20.57 3.87 -6.49
CA GLU A 51 22.04 3.90 -6.35
C GLU A 51 22.50 5.13 -5.55
N VAL A 52 23.51 4.94 -4.71
CA VAL A 52 24.03 5.94 -3.77
C VAL A 52 25.43 6.38 -4.11
N GLU A 53 25.80 7.57 -3.62
CA GLU A 53 27.18 8.05 -3.65
C GLU A 53 28.06 7.22 -2.71
N ALA A 54 29.27 6.86 -3.15
CA ALA A 54 30.20 6.09 -2.34
C ALA A 54 30.91 6.96 -1.29
N GLY A 55 31.33 6.35 -0.18
CA GLY A 55 32.26 6.96 0.78
C GLY A 55 31.67 7.95 1.79
N VAL A 56 30.36 8.02 1.93
CA VAL A 56 29.65 8.87 2.90
C VAL A 56 28.83 8.01 3.86
N GLU A 57 28.76 8.38 5.14
CA GLU A 57 28.04 7.61 6.18
C GLU A 57 26.53 7.53 5.94
N ASN A 58 25.90 8.63 5.50
CA ASN A 58 24.48 8.67 5.10
C ASN A 58 24.39 9.24 3.68
N PRO A 59 24.69 8.41 2.65
CA PRO A 59 24.80 8.91 1.29
C PRO A 59 23.45 9.29 0.72
N GLY A 60 23.44 10.35 -0.10
CA GLY A 60 22.36 10.66 -1.02
C GLY A 60 22.45 9.80 -2.28
N LEU A 61 21.51 10.03 -3.20
CA LEU A 61 21.50 9.34 -4.48
C LEU A 61 22.65 9.80 -5.39
N SER A 62 23.28 8.84 -6.05
CA SER A 62 24.22 9.12 -7.15
C SER A 62 23.47 9.74 -8.35
N PRO A 63 24.16 10.25 -9.37
CA PRO A 63 23.52 10.68 -10.63
C PRO A 63 22.67 9.56 -11.25
N GLU A 64 23.15 8.33 -11.25
CA GLU A 64 22.45 7.14 -11.73
C GLU A 64 21.22 6.85 -10.87
N GLY A 65 21.35 6.98 -9.53
CA GLY A 65 20.24 6.80 -8.61
C GLY A 65 19.13 7.82 -8.83
N ARG A 66 19.46 9.06 -9.14
CA ARG A 66 18.44 10.10 -9.49
C ARG A 66 17.71 9.75 -10.78
N ILE A 67 18.40 9.19 -11.75
CA ILE A 67 17.77 8.69 -12.98
C ILE A 67 16.82 7.56 -12.63
N ARG A 68 17.23 6.60 -11.81
CA ARG A 68 16.39 5.48 -11.37
C ARG A 68 15.16 5.95 -10.56
N ALA A 69 15.32 6.92 -9.67
CA ALA A 69 14.18 7.50 -8.94
C ALA A 69 13.16 8.16 -9.90
N ASN A 70 13.63 8.79 -10.97
CA ASN A 70 12.74 9.32 -12.01
C ASN A 70 12.10 8.21 -12.89
N GLU A 71 12.79 7.10 -13.11
CA GLU A 71 12.20 5.94 -13.77
C GLU A 71 11.11 5.30 -12.90
N LEU A 72 11.34 5.20 -11.59
CA LEU A 72 10.32 4.76 -10.62
C LEU A 72 9.11 5.68 -10.63
N LEU A 73 9.34 7.01 -10.62
CA LEU A 73 8.29 8.02 -10.75
C LEU A 73 7.45 7.78 -12.03
N ARG A 74 8.09 7.53 -13.18
CA ARG A 74 7.40 7.27 -14.44
C ARG A 74 6.57 5.99 -14.38
N VAL A 75 7.11 4.92 -13.81
CA VAL A 75 6.42 3.62 -13.71
C VAL A 75 5.24 3.68 -12.74
N LEU A 76 5.42 4.26 -11.56
CA LEU A 76 4.38 4.27 -10.52
C LEU A 76 3.43 5.48 -10.63
N GLY A 77 3.88 6.58 -11.24
CA GLY A 77 3.05 7.75 -11.48
C GLY A 77 2.00 7.53 -12.58
N ASP A 78 2.33 6.72 -13.58
CA ASP A 78 1.41 6.34 -14.68
C ASP A 78 0.52 5.12 -14.32
N VAL A 79 0.80 4.44 -13.21
CA VAL A 79 -0.07 3.34 -12.75
C VAL A 79 -1.39 3.94 -12.30
N ASN A 80 -2.36 3.89 -13.20
CA ASN A 80 -3.74 4.28 -12.93
C ASN A 80 -4.46 3.20 -12.09
N VAL A 81 -3.89 2.91 -10.92
CA VAL A 81 -4.59 2.13 -9.91
C VAL A 81 -5.75 3.00 -9.45
N THR A 82 -6.94 2.45 -9.44
CA THR A 82 -8.17 3.13 -9.06
C THR A 82 -7.98 3.92 -7.75
N GLY A 83 -7.60 5.20 -7.85
CA GLY A 83 -7.35 6.08 -6.70
C GLY A 83 -5.91 6.58 -6.54
N GLY A 84 -4.90 6.04 -7.26
CA GLY A 84 -3.50 6.43 -7.09
C GLY A 84 -2.86 5.94 -5.78
N LEU A 85 -1.66 6.44 -5.47
CA LEU A 85 -1.00 6.19 -4.19
C LEU A 85 -1.65 7.02 -3.09
N ASP A 86 -2.02 6.37 -2.00
CA ASP A 86 -2.61 7.01 -0.82
C ASP A 86 -1.57 7.55 0.16
N ALA A 87 -0.41 6.89 0.24
CA ALA A 87 0.71 7.30 1.08
C ALA A 87 2.05 6.83 0.53
N VAL A 88 3.09 7.57 0.86
CA VAL A 88 4.48 7.28 0.53
C VAL A 88 5.30 7.27 1.81
N PHE A 89 6.00 6.18 2.05
CA PHE A 89 6.84 5.97 3.20
C PHE A 89 8.30 5.80 2.80
N ALA A 90 9.21 6.28 3.63
CA ALA A 90 10.63 6.02 3.55
C ALA A 90 11.20 5.74 4.93
N THR A 91 12.44 5.25 4.99
CA THR A 91 13.16 5.13 6.24
C THR A 91 13.84 6.45 6.61
N ARG A 92 14.50 6.50 7.77
CA ARG A 92 15.27 7.67 8.21
C ARG A 92 16.48 8.00 7.32
N TRP A 93 16.89 7.12 6.42
CA TRP A 93 18.06 7.28 5.59
C TRP A 93 17.80 8.19 4.41
N ARG A 94 18.77 9.05 4.11
CA ARG A 94 18.68 10.02 3.02
C ARG A 94 18.41 9.37 1.66
N ARG A 95 19.05 8.24 1.37
CA ARG A 95 18.88 7.47 0.13
C ARG A 95 17.45 7.02 -0.13
N THR A 96 16.74 6.55 0.91
CA THR A 96 15.35 6.12 0.78
C THR A 96 14.40 7.30 0.60
N GLN A 97 14.67 8.40 1.31
CA GLN A 97 13.88 9.63 1.19
C GLN A 97 14.03 10.25 -0.20
N GLU A 98 15.26 10.43 -0.70
CA GLU A 98 15.51 10.98 -2.03
C GLU A 98 14.95 10.08 -3.16
N THR A 99 14.83 8.76 -2.94
CA THR A 99 14.18 7.86 -3.90
C THR A 99 12.67 8.03 -3.91
N ALA A 100 12.06 8.25 -2.73
CA ALA A 100 10.61 8.37 -2.56
C ALA A 100 10.07 9.78 -2.91
N GLU A 101 10.89 10.81 -2.72
CA GLU A 101 10.49 12.22 -2.79
C GLU A 101 9.83 12.61 -4.13
N PRO A 102 10.34 12.23 -5.32
CA PRO A 102 9.70 12.59 -6.59
C PRO A 102 8.25 12.08 -6.67
N LEU A 103 7.98 10.86 -6.19
CA LEU A 103 6.63 10.29 -6.14
C LEU A 103 5.74 11.00 -5.12
N SER A 104 6.26 11.30 -3.94
CA SER A 104 5.57 12.06 -2.90
C SER A 104 5.06 13.41 -3.43
N TYR A 105 5.90 14.13 -4.18
CA TYR A 105 5.52 15.38 -4.86
C TYR A 105 4.43 15.15 -5.92
N LEU A 106 4.60 14.16 -6.80
CA LEU A 106 3.64 13.89 -7.88
C LEU A 106 2.24 13.59 -7.34
N VAL A 107 2.16 12.74 -6.30
CA VAL A 107 0.85 12.33 -5.73
C VAL A 107 0.32 13.33 -4.71
N ASN A 108 1.06 14.40 -4.44
CA ASN A 108 0.72 15.43 -3.44
C ASN A 108 0.41 14.82 -2.05
N LYS A 109 1.25 13.88 -1.61
CA LYS A 109 1.18 13.24 -0.29
C LYS A 109 2.49 13.48 0.46
N PRO A 110 2.44 13.86 1.75
CA PRO A 110 3.66 14.05 2.53
C PRO A 110 4.41 12.72 2.67
N LEU A 111 5.74 12.79 2.54
CA LEU A 111 6.61 11.67 2.83
C LEU A 111 6.56 11.35 4.33
N GLN A 112 6.27 10.10 4.67
CA GLN A 112 6.21 9.63 6.06
C GLN A 112 7.41 8.75 6.37
N ILE A 113 7.92 8.84 7.59
CA ILE A 113 9.09 8.08 8.03
C ILE A 113 8.64 6.87 8.84
N ILE A 114 9.13 5.69 8.47
CA ILE A 114 8.92 4.44 9.19
C ILE A 114 10.24 3.85 9.68
N ASP A 115 10.15 3.00 10.70
CA ASP A 115 11.27 2.18 11.15
C ASP A 115 11.07 0.72 10.68
N PRO A 116 11.81 0.27 9.66
CA PRO A 116 11.70 -1.09 9.14
C PRO A 116 12.25 -2.16 10.08
N ALA A 117 13.06 -1.78 11.08
CA ALA A 117 13.59 -2.70 12.09
C ALA A 117 12.46 -3.33 12.94
N GLU A 118 11.27 -2.74 12.94
CA GLU A 118 10.09 -3.25 13.61
C GLU A 118 8.96 -3.61 12.61
N PRO A 119 9.10 -4.68 11.81
CA PRO A 119 8.13 -5.04 10.76
C PRO A 119 6.72 -5.24 11.29
N GLY A 120 6.58 -5.66 12.57
CA GLY A 120 5.29 -5.81 13.25
C GLY A 120 4.55 -4.50 13.37
N LYS A 121 5.22 -3.42 13.79
CA LYS A 121 4.61 -2.09 13.92
C LYS A 121 4.24 -1.49 12.56
N VAL A 122 5.09 -1.71 11.55
CA VAL A 122 4.78 -1.28 10.18
C VAL A 122 3.53 -2.00 9.67
N TYR A 123 3.42 -3.30 9.92
CA TYR A 123 2.23 -4.07 9.56
C TYR A 123 0.97 -3.56 10.26
N GLU A 124 1.02 -3.33 11.58
CA GLU A 124 -0.11 -2.80 12.35
C GLU A 124 -0.55 -1.43 11.84
N LEU A 125 0.38 -0.49 11.63
CA LEU A 125 0.11 0.83 11.05
C LEU A 125 -0.63 0.71 9.70
N LEU A 126 -0.16 -0.16 8.81
CA LEU A 126 -0.76 -0.31 7.50
C LEU A 126 -2.14 -0.98 7.55
N GLN A 127 -2.36 -1.91 8.48
CA GLN A 127 -3.65 -2.57 8.66
C GLN A 127 -4.70 -1.66 9.34
N GLU A 128 -4.29 -0.76 10.21
CA GLU A 128 -5.20 0.14 10.92
C GLU A 128 -5.54 1.38 10.09
N ASP A 129 -4.52 2.10 9.62
CA ASP A 129 -4.70 3.42 9.00
C ASP A 129 -4.82 3.37 7.47
N TYR A 130 -4.27 2.31 6.84
CA TYR A 130 -4.18 2.20 5.37
C TYR A 130 -4.91 0.99 4.80
N LYS A 131 -5.87 0.46 5.54
CA LYS A 131 -6.70 -0.65 5.06
C LYS A 131 -7.45 -0.27 3.78
N GLY A 132 -7.27 -1.10 2.74
CA GLY A 132 -7.89 -0.88 1.43
C GLY A 132 -7.28 0.26 0.62
N LYS A 133 -6.11 0.74 1.00
CA LYS A 133 -5.36 1.78 0.33
C LYS A 133 -4.16 1.21 -0.41
N VAL A 134 -3.57 2.04 -1.26
CA VAL A 134 -2.35 1.73 -2.01
C VAL A 134 -1.21 2.54 -1.41
N VAL A 135 -0.18 1.87 -0.89
CA VAL A 135 0.95 2.52 -0.22
C VAL A 135 2.27 2.11 -0.85
N LEU A 136 3.21 3.04 -0.88
CA LEU A 136 4.59 2.81 -1.27
C LEU A 136 5.49 2.85 -0.05
N LEU A 137 6.36 1.84 0.09
CA LEU A 137 7.43 1.77 1.09
C LEU A 137 8.78 1.77 0.36
N VAL A 138 9.62 2.76 0.61
CA VAL A 138 11.00 2.78 0.11
C VAL A 138 11.94 2.47 1.26
N VAL A 139 12.65 1.34 1.17
CA VAL A 139 13.43 0.76 2.26
C VAL A 139 14.83 0.35 1.79
N ASP A 140 15.68 -0.06 2.71
CA ASP A 140 16.96 -0.67 2.38
C ASP A 140 16.77 -2.12 1.90
N PRO A 141 17.67 -2.67 1.08
CA PRO A 141 17.56 -4.04 0.57
C PRO A 141 17.42 -5.10 1.67
N ASP A 142 18.13 -4.92 2.79
CA ASP A 142 18.12 -5.84 3.93
C ASP A 142 16.77 -5.86 4.67
N ASP A 143 15.97 -4.78 4.55
CA ASP A 143 14.68 -4.63 5.20
C ASP A 143 13.52 -5.25 4.39
N VAL A 144 13.72 -5.47 3.08
CA VAL A 144 12.64 -5.96 2.20
C VAL A 144 12.16 -7.33 2.63
N GLN A 145 13.08 -8.29 2.83
CA GLN A 145 12.71 -9.66 3.17
C GLN A 145 11.96 -9.76 4.51
N PRO A 146 12.42 -9.14 5.63
CA PRO A 146 11.67 -9.14 6.89
C PRO A 146 10.27 -8.52 6.79
N LEU A 147 10.14 -7.43 6.03
CA LEU A 147 8.85 -6.78 5.82
C LEU A 147 7.91 -7.67 5.01
N VAL A 148 8.37 -8.20 3.87
CA VAL A 148 7.52 -9.05 3.03
C VAL A 148 7.12 -10.33 3.75
N ALA A 149 8.05 -10.98 4.46
CA ALA A 149 7.74 -12.17 5.27
C ALA A 149 6.66 -11.87 6.34
N LYS A 150 6.72 -10.69 6.97
CA LYS A 150 5.71 -10.26 7.94
C LYS A 150 4.34 -10.06 7.32
N PHE A 151 4.30 -9.51 6.10
CA PHE A 151 3.04 -9.23 5.40
C PHE A 151 2.40 -10.50 4.82
N GLU A 152 3.18 -11.43 4.30
CA GLU A 152 2.68 -12.68 3.69
C GLU A 152 2.45 -13.80 4.70
N GLY A 153 3.00 -13.69 5.91
CA GLY A 153 2.98 -14.77 6.87
C GLY A 153 3.76 -16.02 6.40
N SER A 154 4.59 -15.89 5.36
CA SER A 154 5.36 -16.98 4.77
C SER A 154 6.85 -16.64 4.70
N GLU A 155 7.68 -17.65 4.99
CA GLU A 155 9.15 -17.57 4.84
C GLU A 155 9.60 -17.78 3.37
N GLY A 156 8.67 -17.76 2.41
CA GLY A 156 8.85 -18.35 1.08
C GLY A 156 9.42 -17.45 -0.02
N LEU A 157 9.90 -16.25 0.28
CA LEU A 157 10.62 -15.48 -0.73
C LEU A 157 12.04 -16.04 -0.92
N THR A 158 12.41 -16.21 -2.18
CA THR A 158 13.83 -16.39 -2.54
C THR A 158 14.61 -15.24 -1.95
N PRO A 159 15.75 -15.49 -1.28
CA PRO A 159 16.58 -14.42 -0.73
C PRO A 159 16.82 -13.35 -1.80
N ILE A 160 16.44 -12.13 -1.49
CA ILE A 160 16.69 -10.99 -2.37
C ILE A 160 18.18 -10.80 -2.43
N ALA A 161 18.75 -10.86 -3.62
CA ALA A 161 20.18 -10.60 -3.78
C ALA A 161 20.45 -9.17 -3.30
N ASN A 162 21.25 -9.02 -2.24
CA ASN A 162 21.66 -7.73 -1.71
C ASN A 162 22.21 -6.88 -2.86
N ARG A 163 21.53 -5.76 -3.16
CA ARG A 163 21.86 -4.72 -4.15
C ARG A 163 20.97 -4.69 -5.41
N GLU A 164 19.86 -5.39 -5.46
CA GLU A 164 18.90 -5.16 -6.56
C GLU A 164 18.14 -3.85 -6.32
N HIS A 165 18.50 -2.79 -7.06
CA HIS A 165 17.84 -1.48 -6.99
C HIS A 165 16.70 -1.33 -8.01
N ASP A 166 16.40 -2.38 -8.76
CA ASP A 166 15.45 -2.39 -9.88
C ASP A 166 14.18 -3.20 -9.61
N SER A 167 13.98 -3.65 -8.38
CA SER A 167 12.83 -4.51 -8.01
C SER A 167 11.74 -3.75 -7.29
N ILE A 168 10.49 -4.02 -7.69
CA ILE A 168 9.26 -3.59 -7.01
C ILE A 168 8.54 -4.84 -6.54
N TYR A 169 8.27 -4.94 -5.25
CA TYR A 169 7.47 -6.01 -4.66
C TYR A 169 6.08 -5.47 -4.39
N ILE A 170 5.08 -6.02 -5.07
CA ILE A 170 3.67 -5.64 -4.91
C ILE A 170 2.99 -6.72 -4.09
N LEU A 171 2.63 -6.36 -2.87
CA LEU A 171 1.91 -7.23 -1.96
C LEU A 171 0.44 -6.84 -1.96
N SER A 172 -0.41 -7.81 -2.19
CA SER A 172 -1.86 -7.67 -2.11
C SER A 172 -2.35 -8.37 -0.86
N LEU A 173 -2.84 -7.59 0.09
CA LEU A 173 -3.41 -8.05 1.36
C LEU A 173 -4.92 -7.98 1.28
N PRO A 174 -5.61 -9.04 0.82
CA PRO A 174 -7.06 -9.06 0.75
C PRO A 174 -7.64 -9.20 2.16
N TRP A 175 -8.83 -8.65 2.38
CA TRP A 175 -9.56 -8.88 3.63
C TRP A 175 -9.89 -10.36 3.87
N PHE A 176 -10.04 -11.14 2.81
CA PHE A 176 -10.30 -12.58 2.85
C PHE A 176 -9.58 -13.29 1.71
N GLY A 177 -8.87 -14.35 2.03
CA GLY A 177 -8.09 -15.14 1.07
C GLY A 177 -6.62 -15.17 1.45
N LYS A 178 -5.80 -15.57 0.49
CA LYS A 178 -4.34 -15.61 0.66
C LYS A 178 -3.73 -14.32 0.13
N GLU A 179 -2.76 -13.82 0.82
CA GLU A 179 -1.86 -12.78 0.38
C GLU A 179 -1.14 -13.23 -0.89
N ARG A 180 -0.77 -12.28 -1.73
CA ARG A 180 -0.01 -12.54 -2.95
C ARG A 180 1.06 -11.47 -3.11
N THR A 181 2.27 -11.92 -3.44
CA THR A 181 3.37 -11.05 -3.82
C THR A 181 3.68 -11.22 -5.30
N LEU A 182 3.86 -10.11 -5.96
CA LEU A 182 4.33 -10.02 -7.33
C LEU A 182 5.61 -9.22 -7.33
N GLN A 183 6.69 -9.75 -7.91
CA GLN A 183 7.92 -9.03 -8.15
C GLN A 183 7.93 -8.51 -9.59
N LEU A 184 8.18 -7.23 -9.75
CA LEU A 184 8.41 -6.57 -11.04
C LEU A 184 9.80 -5.95 -11.04
N ARG A 185 10.38 -5.80 -12.23
CA ARG A 185 11.62 -5.04 -12.42
C ARG A 185 11.32 -3.77 -13.23
N TYR A 186 12.01 -2.70 -12.92
CA TYR A 186 11.84 -1.42 -13.58
C TYR A 186 13.17 -0.77 -13.94
N GLY A 187 13.13 0.09 -14.95
CA GLY A 187 14.30 0.83 -15.39
C GLY A 187 15.35 -0.06 -16.06
N ARG A 188 16.59 0.41 -16.04
CA ARG A 188 17.72 -0.36 -16.54
C ARG A 188 18.07 -1.49 -15.58
N PRO A 189 18.39 -2.70 -16.08
CA PRO A 189 18.84 -3.77 -15.21
C PRO A 189 20.02 -3.30 -14.34
N TYR A 190 19.96 -3.59 -13.04
CA TYR A 190 21.09 -3.35 -12.16
C TYR A 190 22.19 -4.36 -12.51
N ILE A 191 23.25 -3.88 -13.11
CA ILE A 191 24.48 -4.63 -13.31
C ILE A 191 25.33 -4.30 -12.09
N GLY A 192 25.33 -5.18 -11.07
CA GLY A 192 26.18 -5.01 -9.89
C GLY A 192 27.63 -4.71 -10.25
N PRO A 193 28.47 -4.26 -9.30
CA PRO A 193 29.87 -4.08 -9.57
C PRO A 193 30.41 -5.38 -10.16
N GLN A 194 30.85 -5.32 -11.41
CA GLN A 194 31.54 -6.46 -12.01
C GLN A 194 32.74 -6.75 -11.10
N PRO A 195 32.98 -8.02 -10.68
CA PRO A 195 34.25 -8.36 -10.08
C PRO A 195 35.29 -7.91 -11.09
N ASP A 196 36.13 -6.95 -10.66
CA ASP A 196 37.17 -6.36 -11.49
C ASP A 196 37.80 -7.48 -12.30
N ALA A 197 37.81 -7.31 -13.62
CA ALA A 197 38.56 -8.19 -14.49
C ALA A 197 40.01 -8.12 -13.97
N VAL A 198 40.42 -9.18 -13.29
CA VAL A 198 41.77 -9.33 -12.82
C VAL A 198 42.60 -9.42 -14.10
N GLU A 199 43.31 -8.32 -14.42
CA GLU A 199 44.45 -8.34 -15.37
C GLU A 199 45.61 -9.20 -14.85
#